data_52ff0fc4b2c9be92c8a7a42b11a7bfda
#
_entry.id   52ff0fc4b2c9be92c8a7a42b11a7bfda
#
_cell.length_a   1.000
_cell.length_b   1.000
_cell.length_c   1.000
_cell.angle_alpha   90.00
_cell.angle_beta   90.00
_cell.angle_gamma   90.00
#
_symmetry.space_group_name_H-M   'P 1'
#
loop_
_entity.id
_entity.type
_entity.pdbx_description
1 polymer ?
#
loop_
_entity_poly.entity_id
_entity_poly.type
_entity_poly.pdbx_seq_one_letter_code
_entity_poly.pdbx_strand_id
1 'polypeptide(L)'
;QVAHQVVMILFSIDQIAFRMRDSIGVRLEDLKAQPEATLQSLCKWLGVKEDPCLYQMTAQGKKWWGDPTSPDYDENKAMSPFGEASNKVSIGTIFSEKDQFVLRTLFYPFSVRFGYQEPDPIGFEKDLKTIRPLFDELLDFEKVMSEKSKIDPAQFKRSEAYLLLRAGFMDRWDVLNEFKDYPHL
;
A
#
# COMPACT_ATOMS: atom_id res chain seq x y z
N GLN A 1 1.07 -12.37 10.14
CA GLN A 1 0.24 -11.23 10.61
C GLN A 1 0.49 -9.96 9.81
N VAL A 2 1.75 -9.47 9.67
CA VAL A 2 2.04 -8.18 9.00
C VAL A 2 1.56 -8.17 7.55
N ALA A 3 1.92 -9.18 6.75
CA ALA A 3 1.49 -9.26 5.35
C ALA A 3 -0.04 -9.29 5.21
N HIS A 4 -0.73 -10.03 6.10
CA HIS A 4 -2.18 -10.04 6.16
C HIS A 4 -2.76 -8.66 6.48
N GLN A 5 -2.21 -7.98 7.47
CA GLN A 5 -2.66 -6.63 7.85
C GLN A 5 -2.47 -5.63 6.70
N VAL A 6 -1.31 -5.65 6.04
CA VAL A 6 -1.03 -4.78 4.89
C VAL A 6 -2.03 -5.03 3.76
N VAL A 7 -2.27 -6.28 3.41
CA VAL A 7 -3.24 -6.65 2.36
C VAL A 7 -4.64 -6.22 2.75
N MET A 8 -5.07 -6.46 3.99
CA MET A 8 -6.41 -6.07 4.46
C MET A 8 -6.59 -4.56 4.53
N ILE A 9 -5.55 -3.81 4.95
CA ILE A 9 -5.60 -2.35 4.96
C ILE A 9 -5.74 -1.82 3.53
N LEU A 10 -4.94 -2.28 2.59
CA LEU A 10 -5.02 -1.85 1.19
C LEU A 10 -6.38 -2.17 0.57
N PHE A 11 -6.91 -3.35 0.83
CA PHE A 11 -8.25 -3.70 0.37
C PHE A 11 -9.34 -2.87 1.03
N SER A 12 -9.21 -2.55 2.30
CA SER A 12 -10.17 -1.69 3.00
C SER A 12 -10.14 -0.27 2.45
N ILE A 13 -8.95 0.29 2.21
CA ILE A 13 -8.80 1.60 1.59
C ILE A 13 -9.46 1.62 0.22
N ASP A 14 -9.18 0.64 -0.61
CA ASP A 14 -9.76 0.52 -1.94
C ASP A 14 -11.30 0.44 -1.91
N GLN A 15 -11.89 -0.31 -0.97
CA GLN A 15 -13.36 -0.38 -0.81
C GLN A 15 -13.95 0.91 -0.24
N ILE A 16 -13.32 1.50 0.77
CA ILE A 16 -13.79 2.73 1.39
C ILE A 16 -13.77 3.85 0.36
N ALA A 17 -12.71 3.93 -0.41
CA ALA A 17 -12.52 4.92 -1.45
C ALA A 17 -13.67 4.98 -2.47
N PHE A 18 -14.28 3.84 -2.80
CA PHE A 18 -15.44 3.80 -3.71
C PHE A 18 -16.79 4.07 -3.06
N ARG A 19 -16.87 3.96 -1.74
CA ARG A 19 -18.13 4.12 -0.99
C ARG A 19 -18.30 5.49 -0.37
N MET A 20 -17.21 6.17 -0.10
CA MET A 20 -17.26 7.50 0.49
C MET A 20 -17.43 8.56 -0.60
N ARG A 21 -18.45 9.40 -0.43
CA ARG A 21 -18.57 10.64 -1.20
C ARG A 21 -17.47 11.60 -0.73
N ASP A 22 -17.06 12.47 -1.62
CA ASP A 22 -16.08 13.52 -1.31
C ASP A 22 -14.78 12.98 -0.71
N SER A 23 -14.28 11.86 -1.27
CA SER A 23 -12.97 11.30 -0.96
C SER A 23 -12.02 11.46 -2.12
N ILE A 24 -10.74 11.68 -1.83
CA ILE A 24 -9.68 11.80 -2.84
C ILE A 24 -8.42 11.11 -2.35
N GLY A 25 -7.73 10.42 -3.27
CA GLY A 25 -6.45 9.81 -2.99
C GLY A 25 -5.30 10.79 -3.14
N VAL A 26 -4.36 10.75 -2.20
CA VAL A 26 -3.10 11.50 -2.28
C VAL A 26 -1.96 10.49 -2.20
N ARG A 27 -1.10 10.45 -3.22
CA ARG A 27 0.10 9.62 -3.16
C ARG A 27 1.14 10.28 -2.27
N LEU A 28 1.68 9.51 -1.34
CA LEU A 28 2.72 9.99 -0.45
C LEU A 28 3.97 10.42 -1.22
N GLU A 29 4.27 9.73 -2.29
CA GLU A 29 5.38 10.00 -3.19
C GLU A 29 5.26 11.40 -3.81
N ASP A 30 4.08 11.78 -4.28
CA ASP A 30 3.82 13.10 -4.86
C ASP A 30 3.91 14.19 -3.79
N LEU A 31 3.30 13.94 -2.63
CA LEU A 31 3.40 14.87 -1.50
C LEU A 31 4.86 15.12 -1.09
N LYS A 32 5.72 14.11 -1.19
CA LYS A 32 7.14 14.25 -0.83
C LYS A 32 7.99 14.85 -1.94
N ALA A 33 7.75 14.45 -3.19
CA ALA A 33 8.53 14.91 -4.33
C ALA A 33 8.10 16.29 -4.83
N GLN A 34 6.80 16.59 -4.75
CA GLN A 34 6.18 17.82 -5.28
C GLN A 34 5.19 18.42 -4.25
N PRO A 35 5.66 18.80 -3.06
CA PRO A 35 4.79 19.22 -1.96
C PRO A 35 3.94 20.44 -2.31
N GLU A 36 4.51 21.41 -3.02
CA GLU A 36 3.79 22.64 -3.41
C GLU A 36 2.58 22.31 -4.30
N ALA A 37 2.80 21.62 -5.40
CA ALA A 37 1.74 21.29 -6.34
C ALA A 37 0.66 20.40 -5.69
N THR A 38 1.08 19.41 -4.88
CA THR A 38 0.17 18.49 -4.20
C THR A 38 -0.67 19.19 -3.14
N LEU A 39 -0.05 20.03 -2.30
CA LEU A 39 -0.76 20.76 -1.24
C LEU A 39 -1.68 21.83 -1.79
N GLN A 40 -1.28 22.52 -2.87
CA GLN A 40 -2.16 23.48 -3.55
C GLN A 40 -3.40 22.80 -4.13
N SER A 41 -3.21 21.65 -4.80
CA SER A 41 -4.32 20.86 -5.33
C SER A 41 -5.24 20.37 -4.22
N LEU A 42 -4.67 19.93 -3.10
CA LEU A 42 -5.43 19.48 -1.93
C LEU A 42 -6.23 20.64 -1.30
N CYS A 43 -5.62 21.80 -1.11
CA CYS A 43 -6.31 22.99 -0.60
C CYS A 43 -7.46 23.43 -1.51
N LYS A 44 -7.23 23.39 -2.83
CA LYS A 44 -8.26 23.69 -3.82
C LYS A 44 -9.44 22.71 -3.72
N TRP A 45 -9.16 21.43 -3.58
CA TRP A 45 -10.20 20.40 -3.42
C TRP A 45 -10.98 20.58 -2.11
N LEU A 46 -10.30 20.90 -1.00
CA LEU A 46 -10.91 21.18 0.30
C LEU A 46 -11.64 22.54 0.36
N GLY A 47 -11.44 23.43 -0.61
CA GLY A 47 -11.99 24.77 -0.58
C GLY A 47 -11.37 25.67 0.50
N VAL A 48 -10.13 25.41 0.92
CA VAL A 48 -9.40 26.19 1.93
C VAL A 48 -8.25 26.96 1.31
N LYS A 49 -7.84 28.03 2.00
CA LYS A 49 -6.64 28.76 1.59
C LYS A 49 -5.39 27.97 1.96
N GLU A 50 -4.41 28.07 1.10
CA GLU A 50 -3.05 27.63 1.39
C GLU A 50 -2.44 28.45 2.54
N ASP A 51 -1.76 27.77 3.45
CA ASP A 51 -1.07 28.40 4.59
C ASP A 51 0.36 27.87 4.69
N PRO A 52 1.37 28.70 4.98
CA PRO A 52 2.75 28.28 5.12
C PRO A 52 2.99 27.18 6.17
N CYS A 53 2.09 27.00 7.13
CA CYS A 53 2.19 25.91 8.11
C CYS A 53 2.08 24.50 7.48
N LEU A 54 1.45 24.38 6.32
CA LEU A 54 1.34 23.11 5.59
C LEU A 54 2.69 22.55 5.16
N TYR A 55 3.68 23.41 5.04
CA TYR A 55 5.05 23.03 4.65
C TYR A 55 5.97 22.75 5.84
N GLN A 56 5.41 22.69 7.04
CA GLN A 56 6.16 22.50 8.28
C GLN A 56 5.69 21.26 9.01
N MET A 57 6.61 20.44 9.47
CA MET A 57 6.27 19.40 10.44
C MET A 57 6.14 20.03 11.82
N THR A 58 4.92 20.00 12.34
CA THR A 58 4.63 20.49 13.68
C THR A 58 3.77 19.51 14.46
N ALA A 59 3.96 19.47 15.77
CA ALA A 59 3.09 18.78 16.70
C ALA A 59 2.67 19.75 17.80
N GLN A 60 1.36 19.98 17.97
CA GLN A 60 0.81 20.92 18.94
C GLN A 60 1.38 22.35 18.81
N GLY A 61 1.57 22.81 17.56
CA GLY A 61 2.13 24.13 17.28
C GLY A 61 3.64 24.27 17.51
N LYS A 62 4.34 23.19 17.87
CA LYS A 62 5.79 23.15 17.99
C LYS A 62 6.41 22.39 16.85
N LYS A 63 7.61 22.79 16.44
CA LYS A 63 8.36 22.08 15.39
C LYS A 63 8.64 20.64 15.81
N TRP A 64 8.38 19.72 14.89
CA TRP A 64 8.63 18.29 15.11
C TRP A 64 10.02 17.90 14.62
N TRP A 65 10.79 17.22 15.46
CA TRP A 65 12.16 16.80 15.16
C TRP A 65 12.29 15.35 14.68
N GLY A 66 11.22 14.61 14.67
CA GLY A 66 11.22 13.19 14.35
C GLY A 66 10.86 12.30 15.53
N ASP A 67 10.84 11.00 15.30
CA ASP A 67 10.57 10.00 16.32
C ASP A 67 11.88 9.60 17.03
N PRO A 68 12.02 9.86 18.34
CA PRO A 68 13.24 9.48 19.10
C PRO A 68 13.54 7.97 19.09
N THR A 69 12.56 7.14 18.74
CA THR A 69 12.74 5.68 18.62
C THR A 69 13.26 5.26 17.25
N SER A 70 13.32 6.17 16.28
CA SER A 70 13.84 5.90 14.96
C SER A 70 15.36 5.76 14.98
N PRO A 71 15.95 4.76 14.28
CA PRO A 71 17.40 4.64 14.14
C PRO A 71 18.08 5.85 13.49
N ASP A 72 17.32 6.61 12.69
CA ASP A 72 17.78 7.78 11.96
C ASP A 72 17.50 9.09 12.70
N TYR A 73 17.04 9.02 13.96
CA TYR A 73 16.71 10.21 14.75
C TYR A 73 17.98 10.97 15.14
N ASP A 74 17.98 12.27 14.89
CA ASP A 74 19.02 13.21 15.31
C ASP A 74 18.34 14.44 15.94
N GLU A 75 18.52 14.62 17.23
CA GLU A 75 17.93 15.73 17.97
C GLU A 75 18.40 17.12 17.52
N ASN A 76 19.56 17.17 16.84
CA ASN A 76 20.14 18.42 16.35
C ASN A 76 19.69 18.76 14.93
N LYS A 77 18.99 17.83 14.25
CA LYS A 77 18.59 17.97 12.86
C LYS A 77 17.09 17.93 12.73
N ALA A 78 16.49 19.07 12.33
CA ALA A 78 15.08 19.08 11.98
C ALA A 78 14.81 18.11 10.83
N MET A 79 13.82 17.21 10.99
CA MET A 79 13.35 16.40 9.88
C MET A 79 12.71 17.29 8.82
N SER A 80 13.10 17.08 7.56
CA SER A 80 12.33 17.59 6.44
C SER A 80 11.15 16.64 6.20
N PRO A 81 9.91 17.13 6.15
CA PRO A 81 8.77 16.30 5.82
C PRO A 81 8.79 15.86 4.36
N PHE A 82 9.58 16.53 3.53
CA PHE A 82 9.64 16.38 2.08
C PHE A 82 11.02 15.92 1.64
N GLY A 83 11.08 15.17 0.54
CA GLY A 83 12.31 14.72 -0.09
C GLY A 83 12.27 13.25 -0.51
N GLU A 84 13.16 12.90 -1.42
CA GLU A 84 13.23 11.57 -2.04
C GLU A 84 13.77 10.46 -1.11
N ALA A 85 14.48 10.82 -0.06
CA ALA A 85 15.21 9.86 0.79
C ALA A 85 14.31 8.84 1.51
N SER A 86 13.02 9.12 1.62
CA SER A 86 12.05 8.26 2.33
C SER A 86 11.32 7.26 1.42
N ASN A 87 11.58 7.28 0.12
CA ASN A 87 10.91 6.41 -0.85
C ASN A 87 11.68 5.13 -1.17
N LYS A 88 12.64 4.74 -0.32
CA LYS A 88 13.39 3.49 -0.52
C LYS A 88 12.48 2.29 -0.25
N VAL A 89 12.18 1.55 -1.30
CA VAL A 89 11.42 0.32 -1.24
C VAL A 89 12.35 -0.87 -1.28
N SER A 90 12.34 -1.72 -0.24
CA SER A 90 13.14 -2.95 -0.16
C SER A 90 12.27 -4.22 -0.15
N ILE A 91 11.22 -4.25 -0.95
CA ILE A 91 10.26 -5.37 -1.01
C ILE A 91 10.95 -6.68 -1.39
N GLY A 92 11.94 -6.64 -2.26
CA GLY A 92 12.66 -7.82 -2.74
C GLY A 92 13.48 -8.58 -1.68
N THR A 93 13.64 -8.01 -0.47
CA THR A 93 14.32 -8.70 0.63
C THR A 93 13.41 -9.66 1.40
N ILE A 94 12.11 -9.52 1.28
CA ILE A 94 11.09 -10.27 2.01
C ILE A 94 10.31 -11.21 1.08
N PHE A 95 9.95 -10.72 -0.11
CA PHE A 95 9.11 -11.43 -1.06
C PHE A 95 9.94 -11.98 -2.22
N SER A 96 9.76 -13.27 -2.53
CA SER A 96 10.32 -13.88 -3.75
C SER A 96 9.73 -13.23 -5.00
N GLU A 97 10.35 -13.48 -6.16
CA GLU A 97 9.81 -13.02 -7.45
C GLU A 97 8.38 -13.54 -7.69
N LYS A 98 8.11 -14.79 -7.27
CA LYS A 98 6.77 -15.38 -7.33
C LYS A 98 5.78 -14.62 -6.43
N ASP A 99 6.16 -14.34 -5.19
CA ASP A 99 5.31 -13.58 -4.27
C ASP A 99 5.05 -12.17 -4.80
N GLN A 100 6.08 -11.51 -5.32
CA GLN A 100 5.95 -10.19 -5.93
C GLN A 100 5.02 -10.21 -7.15
N PHE A 101 5.11 -11.25 -8.00
CA PHE A 101 4.21 -11.41 -9.14
C PHE A 101 2.75 -11.56 -8.68
N VAL A 102 2.48 -12.42 -7.69
CA VAL A 102 1.13 -12.59 -7.14
C VAL A 102 0.60 -11.29 -6.56
N LEU A 103 1.38 -10.64 -5.70
CA LEU A 103 0.96 -9.38 -5.05
C LEU A 103 0.76 -8.27 -6.08
N ARG A 104 1.65 -8.11 -7.04
CA ARG A 104 1.54 -7.11 -8.11
C ARG A 104 0.27 -7.31 -8.93
N THR A 105 -0.07 -8.54 -9.25
CA THR A 105 -1.30 -8.85 -9.99
C THR A 105 -2.54 -8.51 -9.16
N LEU A 106 -2.56 -8.87 -7.88
CA LEU A 106 -3.68 -8.55 -6.99
C LEU A 106 -3.86 -7.06 -6.76
N PHE A 107 -2.77 -6.31 -6.73
CA PHE A 107 -2.80 -4.85 -6.55
C PHE A 107 -2.85 -4.06 -7.86
N TYR A 108 -2.90 -4.75 -9.00
CA TYR A 108 -2.94 -4.08 -10.31
C TYR A 108 -4.04 -3.03 -10.42
N PRO A 109 -5.33 -3.30 -10.06
CA PRO A 109 -6.37 -2.28 -10.15
C PRO A 109 -6.07 -1.04 -9.32
N PHE A 110 -5.53 -1.23 -8.12
CA PHE A 110 -5.08 -0.15 -7.25
C PHE A 110 -3.94 0.65 -7.89
N SER A 111 -2.94 -0.04 -8.43
CA SER A 111 -1.77 0.58 -9.06
C SER A 111 -2.15 1.45 -10.27
N VAL A 112 -3.09 1.00 -11.07
CA VAL A 112 -3.61 1.77 -12.21
C VAL A 112 -4.42 2.98 -11.72
N ARG A 113 -5.31 2.80 -10.77
CA ARG A 113 -6.16 3.88 -10.23
C ARG A 113 -5.36 5.02 -9.62
N PHE A 114 -4.25 4.71 -8.97
CA PHE A 114 -3.39 5.71 -8.34
C PHE A 114 -2.22 6.14 -9.24
N GLY A 115 -2.23 5.76 -10.52
CA GLY A 115 -1.24 6.21 -11.49
C GLY A 115 0.17 5.66 -11.24
N TYR A 116 0.32 4.50 -10.59
CA TYR A 116 1.61 3.83 -10.44
C TYR A 116 2.01 3.05 -11.68
N GLN A 117 1.06 2.69 -12.53
CA GLN A 117 1.31 2.03 -13.82
C GLN A 117 0.19 2.31 -14.81
N GLU A 118 0.53 2.20 -16.09
CA GLU A 118 -0.44 2.34 -17.18
C GLU A 118 -1.39 1.14 -17.24
N PRO A 119 -2.64 1.35 -17.73
CA PRO A 119 -3.61 0.28 -17.89
C PRO A 119 -3.16 -0.75 -18.94
N ASP A 120 -3.15 -2.03 -18.56
CA ASP A 120 -2.98 -3.19 -19.43
C ASP A 120 -4.01 -4.28 -19.09
N PRO A 121 -5.27 -4.13 -19.49
CA PRO A 121 -6.33 -5.09 -19.14
C PRO A 121 -6.07 -6.51 -19.67
N ILE A 122 -5.43 -6.63 -20.85
CA ILE A 122 -5.15 -7.92 -21.49
C ILE A 122 -4.08 -8.68 -20.69
N GLY A 123 -2.99 -8.00 -20.36
CA GLY A 123 -1.93 -8.55 -19.52
C GLY A 123 -2.46 -8.93 -18.14
N PHE A 124 -3.29 -8.08 -17.55
CA PHE A 124 -3.91 -8.34 -16.25
C PHE A 124 -4.80 -9.59 -16.24
N GLU A 125 -5.67 -9.76 -17.24
CA GLU A 125 -6.51 -10.96 -17.36
C GLU A 125 -5.67 -12.24 -17.48
N LYS A 126 -4.58 -12.19 -18.24
CA LYS A 126 -3.62 -13.29 -18.36
C LYS A 126 -2.96 -13.60 -17.02
N ASP A 127 -2.50 -12.57 -16.33
CA ASP A 127 -1.83 -12.71 -15.04
C ASP A 127 -2.78 -13.25 -13.97
N LEU A 128 -4.04 -12.81 -13.95
CA LEU A 128 -5.09 -13.34 -13.06
C LEU A 128 -5.29 -14.84 -13.26
N LYS A 129 -5.38 -15.31 -14.52
CA LYS A 129 -5.49 -16.75 -14.81
C LYS A 129 -4.28 -17.54 -14.34
N THR A 130 -3.10 -16.93 -14.41
CA THR A 130 -1.84 -17.55 -13.98
C THR A 130 -1.72 -17.66 -12.47
N ILE A 131 -2.16 -16.66 -11.71
CA ILE A 131 -2.04 -16.69 -10.24
C ILE A 131 -3.15 -17.47 -9.55
N ARG A 132 -4.30 -17.65 -10.18
CA ARG A 132 -5.47 -18.32 -9.56
C ARG A 132 -5.15 -19.67 -8.91
N PRO A 133 -4.40 -20.59 -9.56
CA PRO A 133 -4.05 -21.87 -8.96
C PRO A 133 -3.10 -21.73 -7.75
N LEU A 134 -2.33 -20.65 -7.69
CA LEU A 134 -1.34 -20.44 -6.61
C LEU A 134 -1.98 -20.15 -5.26
N PHE A 135 -3.27 -19.80 -5.21
CA PHE A 135 -3.97 -19.55 -3.94
C PHE A 135 -4.26 -20.81 -3.14
N ASP A 136 -4.18 -21.97 -3.76
CA ASP A 136 -4.35 -23.25 -3.09
C ASP A 136 -3.05 -23.73 -2.41
N GLU A 137 -1.94 -23.01 -2.65
CA GLU A 137 -0.62 -23.31 -2.11
C GLU A 137 -0.14 -22.24 -1.12
N LEU A 138 0.87 -22.59 -0.32
CA LEU A 138 1.61 -21.57 0.45
C LEU A 138 2.45 -20.72 -0.49
N LEU A 139 2.37 -19.41 -0.33
CA LEU A 139 3.29 -18.46 -0.94
C LEU A 139 4.70 -18.64 -0.33
N ASP A 140 5.73 -18.18 -1.01
CA ASP A 140 7.11 -18.43 -0.57
C ASP A 140 7.41 -17.77 0.77
N PHE A 141 6.92 -16.56 1.00
CA PHE A 141 7.04 -15.93 2.32
C PHE A 141 6.28 -16.69 3.42
N GLU A 142 5.15 -17.33 3.09
CA GLU A 142 4.39 -18.15 4.04
C GLU A 142 5.15 -19.44 4.41
N LYS A 143 5.85 -20.05 3.44
CA LYS A 143 6.76 -21.18 3.70
C LYS A 143 7.86 -20.81 4.67
N VAL A 144 8.53 -19.67 4.42
CA VAL A 144 9.57 -19.14 5.32
C VAL A 144 9.00 -18.88 6.72
N MET A 145 7.79 -18.36 6.83
CA MET A 145 7.15 -18.14 8.14
C MET A 145 6.83 -19.46 8.84
N SER A 146 6.32 -20.46 8.12
CA SER A 146 6.03 -21.80 8.63
C SER A 146 7.31 -22.45 9.20
N GLU A 147 8.41 -22.40 8.43
CA GLU A 147 9.71 -22.92 8.85
C GLU A 147 10.27 -22.22 10.09
N LYS A 148 10.28 -20.88 10.10
CA LYS A 148 10.76 -20.09 11.23
C LYS A 148 9.94 -20.31 12.52
N SER A 149 8.65 -20.52 12.36
CA SER A 149 7.73 -20.79 13.48
C SER A 149 7.74 -22.26 13.89
N LYS A 150 8.44 -23.14 13.16
CA LYS A 150 8.46 -24.60 13.35
C LYS A 150 7.05 -25.21 13.32
N ILE A 151 6.17 -24.66 12.50
CA ILE A 151 4.81 -25.13 12.30
C ILE A 151 4.77 -25.93 11.01
N ASP A 152 4.18 -27.12 11.05
CA ASP A 152 3.98 -27.95 9.86
C ASP A 152 3.17 -27.18 8.80
N PRO A 153 3.53 -27.22 7.50
CA PRO A 153 2.80 -26.53 6.43
C PRO A 153 1.30 -26.84 6.38
N ALA A 154 0.90 -28.08 6.69
CA ALA A 154 -0.52 -28.44 6.72
C ALA A 154 -1.25 -27.80 7.91
N GLN A 155 -0.56 -27.65 9.04
CA GLN A 155 -1.07 -26.93 10.20
C GLN A 155 -1.07 -25.42 9.93
N PHE A 156 -0.04 -24.88 9.24
CA PHE A 156 0.02 -23.48 8.87
C PHE A 156 -1.16 -23.08 7.99
N LYS A 157 -1.57 -23.91 7.03
CA LYS A 157 -2.76 -23.69 6.18
C LYS A 157 -4.09 -23.62 6.96
N ARG A 158 -4.10 -24.08 8.21
CA ARG A 158 -5.26 -23.96 9.12
C ARG A 158 -5.17 -22.75 10.03
N SER A 159 -4.08 -21.99 9.97
CA SER A 159 -3.92 -20.79 10.79
C SER A 159 -4.92 -19.71 10.36
N GLU A 160 -5.38 -18.95 11.33
CA GLU A 160 -6.29 -17.82 11.07
C GLU A 160 -5.70 -16.83 10.05
N ALA A 161 -4.40 -16.53 10.17
CA ALA A 161 -3.73 -15.62 9.26
C ALA A 161 -3.77 -16.10 7.80
N TYR A 162 -3.54 -17.39 7.56
CA TYR A 162 -3.64 -17.98 6.23
C TYR A 162 -5.07 -17.94 5.70
N LEU A 163 -6.02 -18.38 6.51
CA LEU A 163 -7.43 -18.46 6.11
C LEU A 163 -8.02 -17.07 5.81
N LEU A 164 -7.72 -16.07 6.64
CA LEU A 164 -8.17 -14.70 6.41
C LEU A 164 -7.55 -14.09 5.16
N LEU A 165 -6.26 -14.34 4.90
CA LEU A 165 -5.62 -13.86 3.69
C LEU A 165 -6.27 -14.44 2.44
N ARG A 166 -6.56 -15.74 2.44
CA ARG A 166 -7.21 -16.43 1.32
C ARG A 166 -8.66 -15.97 1.13
N ALA A 167 -9.42 -15.83 2.22
CA ALA A 167 -10.77 -15.27 2.17
C ALA A 167 -10.74 -13.86 1.55
N GLY A 168 -9.85 -13.00 2.02
CA GLY A 168 -9.72 -11.65 1.48
C GLY A 168 -9.37 -11.61 -0.01
N PHE A 169 -8.56 -12.54 -0.51
CA PHE A 169 -8.27 -12.65 -1.94
C PHE A 169 -9.47 -13.17 -2.73
N MET A 170 -10.17 -14.17 -2.20
CA MET A 170 -11.32 -14.79 -2.88
C MET A 170 -12.52 -13.86 -2.94
N ASP A 171 -12.82 -13.16 -1.85
CA ASP A 171 -13.92 -12.19 -1.80
C ASP A 171 -13.77 -11.06 -2.82
N ARG A 172 -12.54 -10.80 -3.24
CA ARG A 172 -12.23 -9.75 -4.20
C ARG A 172 -11.97 -10.22 -5.61
N TRP A 173 -11.89 -11.51 -5.81
CA TRP A 173 -11.55 -12.07 -7.11
C TRP A 173 -12.47 -11.55 -8.23
N ASP A 174 -13.77 -11.51 -7.97
CA ASP A 174 -14.75 -11.04 -8.95
C ASP A 174 -14.69 -9.52 -9.16
N VAL A 175 -14.25 -8.78 -8.14
CA VAL A 175 -14.11 -7.31 -8.18
C VAL A 175 -12.82 -6.86 -8.85
N LEU A 176 -11.81 -7.72 -8.94
CA LEU A 176 -10.52 -7.38 -9.58
C LEU A 176 -10.67 -7.01 -11.06
N ASN A 177 -11.71 -7.50 -11.73
CA ASN A 177 -12.00 -7.18 -13.13
C ASN A 177 -12.78 -5.87 -13.30
N GLU A 178 -13.26 -5.27 -12.24
CA GLU A 178 -13.97 -3.99 -12.30
C GLU A 178 -12.99 -2.82 -12.18
N PHE A 179 -12.65 -2.21 -13.32
CA PHE A 179 -11.91 -0.95 -13.34
C PHE A 179 -12.88 0.20 -13.07
N LYS A 180 -12.78 0.78 -11.89
CA LYS A 180 -13.48 2.03 -11.53
C LYS A 180 -12.44 3.12 -11.42
N ASP A 181 -12.69 4.24 -12.08
CA ASP A 181 -11.88 5.43 -11.89
C ASP A 181 -11.98 5.90 -10.44
N TYR A 182 -10.83 6.11 -9.84
CA TYR A 182 -10.75 6.67 -8.50
C TYR A 182 -10.17 8.08 -8.57
N PRO A 183 -10.87 9.08 -8.02
CA PRO A 183 -10.35 10.44 -8.05
C PRO A 183 -9.08 10.51 -7.19
N HIS A 184 -8.00 10.98 -7.80
CA HIS A 184 -6.73 11.26 -7.15
C HIS A 184 -6.25 12.65 -7.57
N LEU A 185 -5.39 13.23 -6.73
CA LEU A 185 -4.76 14.52 -7.02
C LEU A 185 -3.66 14.35 -8.05
#